data_0d267cf6d2c1236d1ccd0881ed41af75
#
_entry.id   0d267cf6d2c1236d1ccd0881ed41af75
#
_cell.length_a   1.000
_cell.length_b   1.000
_cell.length_c   1.000
_cell.angle_alpha   90.00
_cell.angle_beta   90.00
_cell.angle_gamma   90.00
#
_symmetry.space_group_name_H-M   'P 1'
#
loop_
_entity.id
_entity.type
_entity.pdbx_description
1 polymer ?
#
loop_
_entity_poly.entity_id
_entity_poly.type
_entity_poly.pdbx_seq_one_letter_code
_entity_poly.pdbx_strand_id
1 'polypeptide(L)'
;MYKRQLPIYLDSIGTVFIASTLGPIYGMLPNVISGLFMGMTVDVYSLYYAPVGIILGLVTGLVYQKYKPKKWWIFVAALVITLPSTIVSSCITAFLFGGITSSGSTVLVQLLAKTPMGMVGACFVVQFFTDYIDRVICLFVVSALTKALPRNMMERL
;
A
#
# COMPACT_ATOMS: atom_id res chain seq x y z
N MET A 1 1.10 26.98 -1.37
CA MET A 1 0.86 26.32 -0.07
C MET A 1 1.38 24.89 -0.18
N TYR A 2 2.59 24.62 0.32
CA TYR A 2 3.12 23.26 0.43
C TYR A 2 2.33 22.53 1.52
N LYS A 3 1.35 21.72 1.15
CA LYS A 3 0.81 20.71 2.07
C LYS A 3 1.95 19.73 2.34
N ARG A 4 2.48 19.74 3.55
CA ARG A 4 3.34 18.66 4.06
C ARG A 4 2.51 17.38 4.04
N GLN A 5 2.53 16.67 2.93
CA GLN A 5 2.01 15.32 2.89
C GLN A 5 3.05 14.46 3.59
N LEU A 6 2.66 13.95 4.75
CA LEU A 6 3.43 12.94 5.44
C LEU A 6 3.58 11.73 4.50
N PRO A 7 4.78 11.15 4.38
CA PRO A 7 5.01 10.00 3.50
C PRO A 7 4.36 8.70 4.00
N ILE A 8 3.42 8.79 4.93
CA ILE A 8 2.72 7.66 5.54
C ILE A 8 1.30 7.64 4.96
N TYR A 9 1.02 6.65 4.14
CA TYR A 9 -0.29 6.43 3.52
C TYR A 9 -1.21 5.68 4.49
N LEU A 10 -1.71 6.38 5.50
CA LEU A 10 -2.65 5.83 6.48
C LEU A 10 -4.01 5.40 5.87
N ASP A 11 -4.30 5.77 4.62
CA ASP A 11 -5.49 5.34 3.89
C ASP A 11 -5.51 3.82 3.63
N SER A 12 -4.35 3.20 3.60
CA SER A 12 -4.20 1.76 3.46
C SER A 12 -4.75 0.95 4.64
N ILE A 13 -4.92 1.56 5.82
CA ILE A 13 -5.46 0.86 7.01
C ILE A 13 -6.87 0.35 6.71
N GLY A 14 -7.71 1.16 6.09
CA GLY A 14 -9.07 0.79 5.71
C GLY A 14 -9.09 -0.40 4.75
N THR A 15 -8.24 -0.35 3.72
CA THR A 15 -8.09 -1.44 2.76
C THR A 15 -7.62 -2.74 3.41
N VAL A 16 -6.57 -2.66 4.24
CA VAL A 16 -6.02 -3.83 4.94
C VAL A 16 -7.02 -4.40 5.93
N PHE A 17 -7.78 -3.54 6.63
CA PHE A 17 -8.81 -3.97 7.56
C PHE A 17 -9.95 -4.70 6.84
N ILE A 18 -10.49 -4.15 5.75
CA ILE A 18 -11.55 -4.77 4.95
C ILE A 18 -11.05 -6.06 4.32
N ALA A 19 -9.85 -6.07 3.74
CA ALA A 19 -9.23 -7.26 3.16
C ALA A 19 -9.01 -8.37 4.18
N SER A 20 -8.68 -8.02 5.43
CA SER A 20 -8.44 -8.99 6.51
C SER A 20 -9.71 -9.59 7.10
N THR A 21 -10.84 -8.86 7.04
CA THR A 21 -12.12 -9.27 7.62
C THR A 21 -13.07 -9.89 6.59
N LEU A 22 -13.23 -9.23 5.45
CA LEU A 22 -14.19 -9.60 4.40
C LEU A 22 -13.55 -10.38 3.23
N GLY A 23 -12.22 -10.45 3.17
CA GLY A 23 -11.50 -11.20 2.13
C GLY A 23 -10.99 -10.35 0.97
N PRO A 24 -10.32 -11.00 -0.03
CA PRO A 24 -9.56 -10.32 -1.07
C PRO A 24 -10.42 -9.48 -2.02
N ILE A 25 -11.60 -9.94 -2.37
CA ILE A 25 -12.51 -9.23 -3.31
C ILE A 25 -12.99 -7.93 -2.68
N TYR A 26 -13.42 -7.96 -1.43
CA TYR A 26 -13.86 -6.78 -0.70
C TYR A 26 -12.71 -5.83 -0.38
N GLY A 27 -11.49 -6.35 -0.20
CA GLY A 27 -10.29 -5.54 0.00
C GLY A 27 -9.88 -4.71 -1.22
N MET A 28 -10.28 -5.10 -2.43
CA MET A 28 -10.02 -4.32 -3.65
C MET A 28 -10.97 -3.13 -3.81
N LEU A 29 -12.23 -3.27 -3.37
CA LEU A 29 -13.28 -2.28 -3.60
C LEU A 29 -12.94 -0.86 -3.10
N PRO A 30 -12.43 -0.66 -1.88
CA PRO A 30 -12.06 0.68 -1.40
C PRO A 30 -11.06 1.37 -2.31
N ASN A 31 -10.07 0.64 -2.82
CA ASN A 31 -9.04 1.19 -3.69
C ASN A 31 -9.56 1.52 -5.09
N VAL A 32 -10.47 0.70 -5.63
CA VAL A 32 -11.13 0.99 -6.91
C VAL A 32 -11.98 2.25 -6.79
N ILE A 33 -12.83 2.32 -5.77
CA ILE A 33 -13.73 3.47 -5.55
C ILE A 33 -12.91 4.73 -5.24
N SER A 34 -11.96 4.65 -4.32
CA SER A 34 -11.11 5.77 -3.93
C SER A 34 -10.24 6.23 -5.11
N GLY A 35 -9.62 5.31 -5.85
CA GLY A 35 -8.78 5.64 -7.01
C GLY A 35 -9.56 6.33 -8.12
N LEU A 36 -10.77 5.84 -8.42
CA LEU A 36 -11.66 6.48 -9.41
C LEU A 36 -12.12 7.86 -8.93
N PHE A 37 -12.61 7.96 -7.69
CA PHE A 37 -13.11 9.21 -7.14
C PHE A 37 -12.03 10.27 -7.03
N MET A 38 -10.87 9.93 -6.48
CA MET A 38 -9.72 10.83 -6.35
C MET A 38 -9.13 11.17 -7.71
N GLY A 39 -9.03 10.20 -8.62
CA GLY A 39 -8.51 10.41 -9.96
C GLY A 39 -9.36 11.35 -10.80
N MET A 40 -10.67 11.36 -10.61
CA MET A 40 -11.60 12.26 -11.32
C MET A 40 -11.74 13.63 -10.68
N THR A 41 -11.48 13.77 -9.37
CA THR A 41 -11.80 15.01 -8.63
C THR A 41 -10.58 15.79 -8.16
N VAL A 42 -9.49 15.12 -7.79
CA VAL A 42 -8.38 15.75 -7.08
C VAL A 42 -7.05 15.59 -7.80
N ASP A 43 -6.73 14.39 -8.25
CA ASP A 43 -5.41 14.08 -8.77
C ASP A 43 -5.43 12.88 -9.73
N VAL A 44 -5.12 13.15 -10.99
CA VAL A 44 -5.03 12.13 -12.05
C VAL A 44 -4.01 11.04 -11.71
N TYR A 45 -2.97 11.36 -10.91
CA TYR A 45 -1.99 10.36 -10.45
C TYR A 45 -2.65 9.20 -9.69
N SER A 46 -3.69 9.47 -8.89
CA SER A 46 -4.43 8.45 -8.15
C SER A 46 -5.06 7.40 -9.05
N LEU A 47 -5.47 7.75 -10.26
CA LEU A 47 -6.02 6.81 -11.23
C LEU A 47 -4.96 5.81 -11.71
N TYR A 48 -3.75 6.31 -12.00
CA TYR A 48 -2.64 5.46 -12.44
C TYR A 48 -2.14 4.52 -11.33
N TYR A 49 -2.30 4.90 -10.06
CA TYR A 49 -1.97 4.05 -8.91
C TYR A 49 -3.10 3.13 -8.46
N ALA A 50 -4.30 3.21 -9.05
CA ALA A 50 -5.41 2.31 -8.73
C ALA A 50 -5.04 0.81 -8.84
N PRO A 51 -4.30 0.33 -9.87
CA PRO A 51 -3.85 -1.06 -9.94
C PRO A 51 -3.00 -1.50 -8.75
N VAL A 52 -2.18 -0.60 -8.19
CA VAL A 52 -1.35 -0.88 -7.01
C VAL A 52 -2.24 -1.17 -5.80
N GLY A 53 -3.29 -0.36 -5.60
CA GLY A 53 -4.26 -0.57 -4.54
C GLY A 53 -5.08 -1.86 -4.70
N ILE A 54 -5.43 -2.23 -5.93
CA ILE A 54 -6.12 -3.49 -6.22
C ILE A 54 -5.24 -4.68 -5.84
N ILE A 55 -3.98 -4.69 -6.29
CA ILE A 55 -3.01 -5.74 -5.95
C ILE A 55 -2.80 -5.81 -4.45
N LEU A 56 -2.67 -4.68 -3.79
CA LEU A 56 -2.54 -4.59 -2.35
C LEU A 56 -3.72 -5.26 -1.63
N GLY A 57 -4.95 -4.90 -1.97
CA GLY A 57 -6.16 -5.45 -1.37
C GLY A 57 -6.28 -6.95 -1.60
N LEU A 58 -6.00 -7.41 -2.83
CA LEU A 58 -6.04 -8.81 -3.21
C LEU A 58 -5.01 -9.63 -2.43
N VAL A 59 -3.74 -9.23 -2.48
CA VAL A 59 -2.65 -9.98 -1.81
C VAL A 59 -2.83 -9.98 -0.29
N THR A 60 -3.26 -8.86 0.29
CA THR A 60 -3.57 -8.79 1.73
C THR A 60 -4.67 -9.77 2.10
N GLY A 61 -5.78 -9.79 1.34
CA GLY A 61 -6.88 -10.72 1.59
C GLY A 61 -6.46 -12.18 1.47
N LEU A 62 -5.68 -12.53 0.44
CA LEU A 62 -5.16 -13.90 0.27
C LEU A 62 -4.23 -14.33 1.43
N VAL A 63 -3.35 -13.42 1.87
CA VAL A 63 -2.46 -13.68 3.01
C VAL A 63 -3.26 -13.93 4.29
N TYR A 64 -4.28 -13.13 4.55
CA TYR A 64 -5.12 -13.28 5.74
C TYR A 64 -6.01 -14.53 5.70
N GLN A 65 -6.54 -14.89 4.54
CA GLN A 65 -7.29 -16.14 4.37
C GLN A 65 -6.42 -17.37 4.64
N LYS A 66 -5.16 -17.36 4.19
CA LYS A 66 -4.30 -18.54 4.26
C LYS A 66 -3.52 -18.65 5.58
N TYR A 67 -3.05 -17.52 6.15
CA TYR A 67 -2.05 -17.56 7.21
C TYR A 67 -2.43 -16.85 8.51
N LYS A 68 -3.48 -16.02 8.59
CA LYS A 68 -3.88 -15.22 9.76
C LYS A 68 -2.66 -14.76 10.58
N PRO A 69 -1.89 -13.77 10.11
CA PRO A 69 -0.55 -13.47 10.63
C PRO A 69 -0.57 -13.14 12.13
N LYS A 70 0.23 -13.89 12.91
CA LYS A 70 0.47 -13.67 14.36
C LYS A 70 1.82 -12.97 14.51
N LYS A 71 1.94 -12.09 15.52
CA LYS A 71 3.16 -11.33 15.95
C LYS A 71 4.35 -11.30 14.96
N TRP A 72 5.14 -12.37 14.85
CA TRP A 72 6.34 -12.46 13.99
C TRP A 72 6.01 -12.63 12.50
N TRP A 73 4.89 -13.29 12.18
CA TRP A 73 4.43 -13.46 10.80
C TRP A 73 3.92 -12.17 10.17
N ILE A 74 3.67 -11.12 10.98
CA ILE A 74 3.30 -9.78 10.47
C ILE A 74 4.41 -9.21 9.59
N PHE A 75 5.68 -9.37 9.95
CA PHE A 75 6.81 -8.90 9.15
C PHE A 75 6.91 -9.64 7.82
N VAL A 76 6.72 -10.95 7.83
CA VAL A 76 6.72 -11.77 6.60
C VAL A 76 5.51 -11.43 5.73
N ALA A 77 4.34 -11.29 6.33
CA ALA A 77 3.13 -10.88 5.63
C ALA A 77 3.30 -9.48 4.99
N ALA A 78 3.84 -8.51 5.73
CA ALA A 78 4.16 -7.19 5.20
C ALA A 78 5.07 -7.28 3.97
N LEU A 79 6.11 -8.10 4.02
CA LEU A 79 7.04 -8.29 2.91
C LEU A 79 6.34 -8.88 1.68
N VAL A 80 5.54 -9.95 1.87
CA VAL A 80 4.80 -10.60 0.78
C VAL A 80 3.77 -9.67 0.14
N ILE A 81 3.13 -8.81 0.94
CA ILE A 81 2.15 -7.83 0.46
C ILE A 81 2.86 -6.67 -0.27
N THR A 82 3.98 -6.20 0.27
CA THR A 82 4.70 -5.03 -0.27
C THR A 82 5.36 -5.35 -1.61
N LEU A 83 6.00 -6.51 -1.77
CA LEU A 83 6.76 -6.84 -2.98
C LEU A 83 5.99 -6.62 -4.28
N PRO A 84 4.81 -7.26 -4.51
CA PRO A 84 4.10 -7.11 -5.77
C PRO A 84 3.54 -5.69 -5.96
N SER A 85 3.05 -5.06 -4.90
CA SER A 85 2.54 -3.69 -4.98
C SER A 85 3.65 -2.68 -5.28
N THR A 86 4.82 -2.82 -4.67
CA THR A 86 5.96 -1.93 -4.92
C THR A 86 6.57 -2.12 -6.31
N ILE A 87 6.62 -3.34 -6.84
CA ILE A 87 7.08 -3.58 -8.21
C ILE A 87 6.21 -2.79 -9.21
N VAL A 88 4.90 -2.91 -9.09
CA VAL A 88 3.97 -2.21 -9.99
C VAL A 88 4.04 -0.69 -9.77
N SER A 89 4.07 -0.24 -8.52
CA SER A 89 4.20 1.17 -8.17
C SER A 89 5.48 1.79 -8.70
N SER A 90 6.63 1.12 -8.55
CA SER A 90 7.92 1.63 -9.03
C SER A 90 8.00 1.68 -10.55
N CYS A 91 7.40 0.72 -11.25
CA CYS A 91 7.28 0.76 -12.71
C CYS A 91 6.43 1.96 -13.15
N ILE A 92 5.26 2.17 -12.54
CA ILE A 92 4.39 3.31 -12.83
C ILE A 92 5.15 4.63 -12.59
N THR A 93 5.80 4.76 -11.43
CA THR A 93 6.55 5.96 -11.06
C THR A 93 7.70 6.24 -12.03
N ALA A 94 8.47 5.21 -12.40
CA ALA A 94 9.62 5.38 -13.27
C ALA A 94 9.24 5.69 -14.72
N PHE A 95 8.27 4.93 -15.27
CA PHE A 95 7.94 5.03 -16.69
C PHE A 95 6.95 6.16 -17.00
N LEU A 96 5.96 6.41 -16.15
CA LEU A 96 4.95 7.43 -16.40
C LEU A 96 5.33 8.79 -15.81
N PHE A 97 6.03 8.82 -14.70
CA PHE A 97 6.30 10.05 -13.95
C PHE A 97 7.77 10.41 -13.82
N GLY A 98 8.68 9.67 -14.48
CA GLY A 98 10.11 9.97 -14.48
C GLY A 98 10.72 10.05 -13.07
N GLY A 99 10.23 9.26 -12.13
CA GLY A 99 10.68 9.26 -10.74
C GLY A 99 10.11 10.38 -9.87
N ILE A 100 9.16 11.16 -10.38
CA ILE A 100 8.48 12.20 -9.62
C ILE A 100 7.25 11.55 -8.96
N THR A 101 7.17 11.62 -7.64
CA THR A 101 6.02 11.15 -6.87
C THR A 101 5.33 12.33 -6.21
N SER A 102 4.05 12.19 -5.90
CA SER A 102 3.33 13.18 -5.08
C SER A 102 3.80 13.23 -3.63
N SER A 103 4.64 12.30 -3.22
CA SER A 103 5.19 12.20 -1.86
C SER A 103 6.58 12.83 -1.74
N GLY A 104 6.98 13.18 -0.52
CA GLY A 104 8.30 13.75 -0.22
C GLY A 104 9.50 12.84 -0.57
N SER A 105 9.25 11.60 -0.99
CA SER A 105 10.27 10.65 -1.43
C SER A 105 10.91 10.97 -2.78
N THR A 106 10.33 11.90 -3.56
CA THR A 106 10.87 12.35 -4.86
C THR A 106 12.33 12.76 -4.79
N VAL A 107 12.72 13.48 -3.73
CA VAL A 107 14.12 13.93 -3.56
C VAL A 107 15.07 12.75 -3.40
N LEU A 108 14.67 11.73 -2.63
CA LEU A 108 15.47 10.52 -2.41
C LEU A 108 15.59 9.72 -3.70
N VAL A 109 14.50 9.58 -4.45
CA VAL A 109 14.50 8.90 -5.75
C VAL A 109 15.44 9.60 -6.72
N GLN A 110 15.37 10.92 -6.83
CA GLN A 110 16.22 11.70 -7.74
C GLN A 110 17.71 11.64 -7.37
N LEU A 111 18.03 11.59 -6.07
CA LEU A 111 19.41 11.41 -5.60
C LEU A 111 19.92 10.01 -5.96
N LEU A 112 19.14 8.98 -5.72
CA LEU A 112 19.53 7.60 -6.04
C LEU A 112 19.55 7.33 -7.54
N ALA A 113 18.71 7.99 -8.35
CA ALA A 113 18.70 7.85 -9.80
C ALA A 113 20.00 8.29 -10.47
N LYS A 114 20.81 9.09 -9.79
CA LYS A 114 22.18 9.47 -10.25
C LYS A 114 23.21 8.35 -10.06
N THR A 115 22.85 7.29 -9.35
CA THR A 115 23.69 6.09 -9.17
C THR A 115 23.53 5.13 -10.36
N PRO A 116 24.46 4.18 -10.57
CA PRO A 116 24.39 3.21 -11.67
C PRO A 116 23.16 2.28 -11.64
N MET A 117 22.33 2.32 -10.58
CA MET A 117 21.10 1.54 -10.46
C MET A 117 19.96 1.98 -11.38
N GLY A 118 20.05 3.18 -11.97
CA GLY A 118 19.03 3.73 -12.84
C GLY A 118 17.75 4.18 -12.11
N MET A 119 16.84 4.79 -12.89
CA MET A 119 15.60 5.38 -12.33
C MET A 119 14.66 4.34 -11.71
N VAL A 120 14.48 3.19 -12.37
CA VAL A 120 13.59 2.12 -11.88
C VAL A 120 14.10 1.53 -10.57
N GLY A 121 15.41 1.26 -10.48
CA GLY A 121 16.02 0.75 -9.27
C GLY A 121 15.94 1.74 -8.10
N ALA A 122 16.16 3.02 -8.35
CA ALA A 122 16.03 4.07 -7.35
C ALA A 122 14.58 4.17 -6.83
N CYS A 123 13.59 4.17 -7.73
CA CYS A 123 12.17 4.15 -7.35
C CYS A 123 11.83 2.92 -6.52
N PHE A 124 12.28 1.74 -6.95
CA PHE A 124 12.00 0.49 -6.25
C PHE A 124 12.54 0.50 -4.82
N VAL A 125 13.82 0.86 -4.64
CA VAL A 125 14.46 0.86 -3.32
C VAL A 125 13.77 1.83 -2.37
N VAL A 126 13.54 3.09 -2.80
CA VAL A 126 12.92 4.09 -1.93
C VAL A 126 11.48 3.70 -1.59
N GLN A 127 10.68 3.30 -2.58
CA GLN A 127 9.29 2.90 -2.36
C GLN A 127 9.20 1.63 -1.52
N PHE A 128 10.07 0.64 -1.75
CA PHE A 128 10.07 -0.60 -0.98
C PHE A 128 10.24 -0.33 0.52
N PHE A 129 11.23 0.47 0.91
CA PHE A 129 11.43 0.79 2.32
C PHE A 129 10.26 1.57 2.92
N THR A 130 9.77 2.57 2.19
CA THR A 130 8.63 3.39 2.65
C THR A 130 7.38 2.56 2.79
N ASP A 131 7.03 1.79 1.75
CA ASP A 131 5.84 0.94 1.72
C ASP A 131 5.92 -0.19 2.77
N TYR A 132 7.11 -0.78 2.96
CA TYR A 132 7.29 -1.85 3.94
C TYR A 132 7.02 -1.36 5.37
N ILE A 133 7.58 -0.20 5.74
CA ILE A 133 7.35 0.40 7.05
C ILE A 133 5.87 0.72 7.23
N ASP A 134 5.23 1.33 6.22
CA ASP A 134 3.81 1.65 6.24
C ASP A 134 2.96 0.38 6.41
N ARG A 135 3.25 -0.69 5.67
CA ARG A 135 2.54 -1.97 5.78
C ARG A 135 2.69 -2.64 7.14
N VAL A 136 3.89 -2.61 7.71
CA VAL A 136 4.12 -3.12 9.07
C VAL A 136 3.24 -2.38 10.07
N ILE A 137 3.22 -1.04 10.01
CA ILE A 137 2.38 -0.22 10.89
C ILE A 137 0.90 -0.54 10.68
N CYS A 138 0.42 -0.57 9.42
CA CYS A 138 -0.96 -0.90 9.08
C CYS A 138 -1.38 -2.27 9.61
N LEU A 139 -0.54 -3.30 9.42
CA LEU A 139 -0.83 -4.65 9.90
C LEU A 139 -0.87 -4.75 11.43
N PHE A 140 0.00 -4.01 12.13
CA PHE A 140 -0.06 -3.91 13.60
C PHE A 140 -1.36 -3.25 14.07
N VAL A 141 -1.75 -2.14 13.46
CA VAL A 141 -2.99 -1.43 13.79
C VAL A 141 -4.21 -2.32 13.51
N VAL A 142 -4.26 -2.96 12.35
CA VAL A 142 -5.35 -3.88 11.99
C VAL A 142 -5.40 -5.08 12.92
N SER A 143 -4.25 -5.65 13.28
CA SER A 143 -4.18 -6.75 14.26
C SER A 143 -4.65 -6.33 15.66
N ALA A 144 -4.42 -5.08 16.06
CA ALA A 144 -4.96 -4.54 17.31
C ALA A 144 -6.46 -4.31 17.23
N LEU A 145 -6.96 -3.73 16.12
CA LEU A 145 -8.38 -3.49 15.89
C LEU A 145 -9.18 -4.80 15.85
N THR A 146 -8.69 -5.82 15.14
CA THR A 146 -9.36 -7.11 15.05
C THR A 146 -9.43 -7.84 16.41
N LYS A 147 -8.46 -7.60 17.30
CA LYS A 147 -8.51 -8.12 18.67
C LYS A 147 -9.47 -7.35 19.58
N ALA A 148 -9.66 -6.06 19.31
CA ALA A 148 -10.57 -5.20 20.07
C ALA A 148 -12.04 -5.42 19.68
N LEU A 149 -12.30 -5.96 18.49
CA LEU A 149 -13.66 -6.28 18.04
C LEU A 149 -14.22 -7.50 18.80
N PRO A 150 -15.43 -7.39 19.36
CA PRO A 150 -16.09 -8.51 20.03
C PRO A 150 -16.38 -9.65 19.04
N ARG A 151 -16.18 -10.88 19.49
CA ARG A 151 -16.34 -12.11 18.67
C ARG A 151 -17.69 -12.18 17.94
N ASN A 152 -18.74 -11.67 18.56
CA ASN A 152 -20.10 -11.65 17.99
C ASN A 152 -20.25 -10.81 16.71
N MET A 153 -19.35 -9.87 16.48
CA MET A 153 -19.33 -9.10 15.23
C MET A 153 -18.49 -9.77 14.13
N MET A 154 -17.47 -10.54 14.50
CA MET A 154 -16.64 -11.28 13.53
C MET A 154 -17.34 -12.51 12.94
N GLU A 155 -18.33 -13.07 13.64
CA GLU A 155 -19.13 -14.21 13.12
C GLU A 155 -20.24 -13.75 12.15
N ARG A 156 -20.51 -12.45 12.09
CA ARG A 156 -21.50 -11.85 11.19
C ARG A 156 -20.91 -11.19 9.94
N LEU A 157 -19.58 -11.12 9.83
CA LEU A 157 -18.82 -10.61 8.70
C LEU A 157 -18.22 -11.74 7.89
#